data_2bb70b1a4e169e36ea4f1d877960d9fd
#
_entry.id   2bb70b1a4e169e36ea4f1d877960d9fd
#
_cell.length_a   1.000
_cell.length_b   1.000
_cell.length_c   1.000
_cell.angle_alpha   90.00
_cell.angle_beta   90.00
_cell.angle_gamma   90.00
#
_symmetry.space_group_name_H-M   'P 1'
#
loop_
_entity.id
_entity.type
_entity.pdbx_description
1 polymer ?
#
loop_
_entity_poly.entity_id
_entity_poly.type
_entity_poly.pdbx_seq_one_letter_code
_entity_poly.pdbx_strand_id
1 'polypeptide(L)'
;MGQSRFESLSQELPSVLQSLEDKRRELKSQGHKAGLWGGILFFIAGGILLVLFGYPVILLLFVGVVSALIYYACVNSKSKDFSLHYKNEVIARVIGAFCDNATYSPNEGINEEVFSNCGLFPCAPDRYHTEDLIHGYVDKTEFLCAEVHAEERRTQVGAKGQTRQYYVNIFRGFLFMADFHKDFKGKTTILRDRFFKLRFGESRVKMENPDFENTFDVYSTDQVEARYLITPSMMERLLELDRKFGQGVTISFRDSTILI
;
A
#
# COMPACT_ATOMS: atom_id res chain seq x y z
N MET A 1 -23.86 -4.49 17.28
CA MET A 1 -24.23 -3.97 15.94
C MET A 1 -23.34 -4.54 14.82
N GLY A 2 -22.04 -4.70 14.98
CA GLY A 2 -21.15 -5.24 13.94
C GLY A 2 -21.39 -6.71 13.52
N GLN A 3 -21.79 -7.59 14.42
CA GLN A 3 -22.02 -9.02 14.10
C GLN A 3 -23.19 -9.25 13.13
N SER A 4 -24.30 -8.54 13.29
CA SER A 4 -25.45 -8.67 12.39
C SER A 4 -25.17 -8.13 10.98
N ARG A 5 -24.33 -7.07 10.86
CA ARG A 5 -23.90 -6.54 9.58
C ARG A 5 -22.89 -7.46 8.87
N PHE A 6 -22.01 -8.09 9.64
CA PHE A 6 -21.09 -9.08 9.10
C PHE A 6 -21.84 -10.31 8.58
N GLU A 7 -22.88 -10.79 9.28
CA GLU A 7 -23.71 -11.89 8.82
C GLU A 7 -24.48 -11.55 7.55
N SER A 8 -25.07 -10.34 7.45
CA SER A 8 -25.72 -9.90 6.20
C SER A 8 -24.73 -9.78 5.04
N LEU A 9 -23.55 -9.20 5.28
CA LEU A 9 -22.49 -9.11 4.28
C LEU A 9 -22.03 -10.49 3.81
N SER A 10 -21.88 -11.46 4.73
CA SER A 10 -21.44 -12.81 4.41
C SER A 10 -22.46 -13.57 3.53
N GLN A 11 -23.74 -13.24 3.62
CA GLN A 11 -24.79 -13.80 2.76
C GLN A 11 -24.84 -13.13 1.37
N GLU A 12 -24.57 -11.83 1.29
CA GLU A 12 -24.56 -11.07 0.03
C GLU A 12 -23.27 -11.24 -0.77
N LEU A 13 -22.13 -11.42 -0.08
CA LEU A 13 -20.81 -11.47 -0.70
C LEU A 13 -20.67 -12.52 -1.81
N PRO A 14 -21.19 -13.74 -1.70
CA PRO A 14 -21.11 -14.74 -2.77
C PRO A 14 -21.78 -14.31 -4.07
N SER A 15 -22.95 -13.66 -3.99
CA SER A 15 -23.68 -13.17 -5.16
C SER A 15 -22.94 -12.00 -5.84
N VAL A 16 -22.35 -11.10 -5.04
CA VAL A 16 -21.53 -10.00 -5.53
C VAL A 16 -20.26 -10.52 -6.19
N LEU A 17 -19.58 -11.50 -5.59
CA LEU A 17 -18.39 -12.12 -6.18
C LEU A 17 -18.68 -12.83 -7.49
N GLN A 18 -19.83 -13.49 -7.60
CA GLN A 18 -20.25 -14.15 -8.85
C GLN A 18 -20.51 -13.13 -9.95
N SER A 19 -21.25 -12.05 -9.67
CA SER A 19 -21.50 -10.97 -10.64
C SER A 19 -20.19 -10.29 -11.10
N LEU A 20 -19.22 -10.14 -10.20
CA LEU A 20 -17.91 -9.60 -10.51
C LEU A 20 -17.06 -10.55 -11.36
N GLU A 21 -17.14 -11.87 -11.12
CA GLU A 21 -16.45 -12.83 -11.96
C GLU A 21 -17.03 -12.86 -13.38
N ASP A 22 -18.34 -12.73 -13.53
CA ASP A 22 -18.98 -12.62 -14.85
C ASP A 22 -18.52 -11.34 -15.57
N LYS A 23 -18.48 -10.22 -14.85
CA LYS A 23 -17.96 -8.95 -15.39
C LYS A 23 -16.47 -9.01 -15.74
N ARG A 24 -15.67 -9.70 -14.93
CA ARG A 24 -14.25 -9.96 -15.23
C ARG A 24 -14.10 -10.72 -16.53
N ARG A 25 -14.88 -11.77 -16.75
CA ARG A 25 -14.87 -12.58 -17.97
C ARG A 25 -15.30 -11.74 -19.17
N GLU A 26 -16.35 -10.93 -19.02
CA GLU A 26 -16.82 -10.03 -20.04
C GLU A 26 -15.74 -9.00 -20.45
N LEU A 27 -15.19 -8.23 -19.48
CA LEU A 27 -14.15 -7.23 -19.75
C LEU A 27 -12.89 -7.84 -20.34
N LYS A 28 -12.47 -9.02 -19.86
CA LYS A 28 -11.35 -9.75 -20.43
C LYS A 28 -11.62 -10.14 -21.89
N SER A 29 -12.81 -10.66 -22.19
CA SER A 29 -13.24 -11.00 -23.55
C SER A 29 -13.28 -9.77 -24.44
N GLN A 30 -13.84 -8.65 -23.97
CA GLN A 30 -13.87 -7.37 -24.70
C GLN A 30 -12.44 -6.86 -24.97
N GLY A 31 -11.54 -6.91 -23.97
CA GLY A 31 -10.14 -6.51 -24.12
C GLY A 31 -9.40 -7.34 -25.18
N HIS A 32 -9.58 -8.67 -25.14
CA HIS A 32 -9.01 -9.57 -26.15
C HIS A 32 -9.56 -9.28 -27.55
N LYS A 33 -10.89 -9.14 -27.70
CA LYS A 33 -11.52 -8.83 -29.00
C LYS A 33 -11.05 -7.48 -29.53
N ALA A 34 -11.10 -6.43 -28.72
CA ALA A 34 -10.66 -5.09 -29.15
C ALA A 34 -9.17 -5.05 -29.51
N GLY A 35 -8.32 -5.68 -28.69
CA GLY A 35 -6.89 -5.76 -28.95
C GLY A 35 -6.57 -6.55 -30.22
N LEU A 36 -7.26 -7.68 -30.43
CA LEU A 36 -7.06 -8.54 -31.60
C LEU A 36 -7.49 -7.83 -32.91
N TRP A 37 -8.68 -7.25 -32.93
CA TRP A 37 -9.15 -6.50 -34.07
C TRP A 37 -8.33 -5.24 -34.33
N GLY A 38 -7.99 -4.47 -33.31
CA GLY A 38 -7.13 -3.29 -33.40
C GLY A 38 -5.74 -3.63 -33.94
N GLY A 39 -5.13 -4.69 -33.42
CA GLY A 39 -3.82 -5.19 -33.86
C GLY A 39 -3.85 -5.68 -35.33
N ILE A 40 -4.86 -6.46 -35.70
CA ILE A 40 -5.03 -6.97 -37.10
C ILE A 40 -5.23 -5.81 -38.07
N LEU A 41 -6.13 -4.88 -37.76
CA LEU A 41 -6.40 -3.72 -38.65
C LEU A 41 -5.15 -2.87 -38.82
N PHE A 42 -4.41 -2.61 -37.72
CA PHE A 42 -3.16 -1.85 -37.82
C PHE A 42 -2.10 -2.59 -38.63
N PHE A 43 -1.98 -3.92 -38.44
CA PHE A 43 -1.03 -4.74 -39.21
C PHE A 43 -1.35 -4.73 -40.70
N ILE A 44 -2.62 -4.92 -41.08
CA ILE A 44 -3.06 -4.91 -42.48
C ILE A 44 -2.85 -3.52 -43.11
N ALA A 45 -3.30 -2.47 -42.42
CA ALA A 45 -3.14 -1.11 -42.93
C ALA A 45 -1.66 -0.71 -43.09
N GLY A 46 -0.82 -1.06 -42.11
CA GLY A 46 0.61 -0.83 -42.15
C GLY A 46 1.30 -1.62 -43.26
N GLY A 47 0.90 -2.88 -43.45
CA GLY A 47 1.40 -3.73 -44.55
C GLY A 47 1.05 -3.18 -45.96
N ILE A 48 -0.18 -2.76 -46.14
CA ILE A 48 -0.62 -2.14 -47.39
C ILE A 48 0.17 -0.85 -47.66
N LEU A 49 0.35 -0.03 -46.68
CA LEU A 49 1.07 1.24 -46.80
C LEU A 49 2.55 1.02 -47.14
N LEU A 50 3.21 0.02 -46.52
CA LEU A 50 4.59 -0.36 -46.86
C LEU A 50 4.73 -0.82 -48.31
N VAL A 51 3.78 -1.62 -48.81
CA VAL A 51 3.78 -2.10 -50.19
C VAL A 51 3.56 -0.95 -51.19
N LEU A 52 2.60 -0.09 -50.92
CA LEU A 52 2.26 1.06 -51.82
C LEU A 52 3.44 2.03 -51.95
N PHE A 53 4.20 2.24 -50.92
CA PHE A 53 5.34 3.19 -50.92
C PHE A 53 6.70 2.51 -51.19
N GLY A 54 6.71 1.21 -51.47
CA GLY A 54 7.94 0.46 -51.84
C GLY A 54 8.96 0.34 -50.70
N TYR A 55 8.52 0.40 -49.44
CA TYR A 55 9.43 0.26 -48.30
C TYR A 55 9.92 -1.17 -48.10
N PRO A 56 11.12 -1.37 -47.52
CA PRO A 56 11.68 -2.71 -47.33
C PRO A 56 10.83 -3.55 -46.39
N VAL A 57 10.65 -4.81 -46.73
CA VAL A 57 9.82 -5.81 -45.99
C VAL A 57 10.21 -5.92 -44.49
N ILE A 58 11.47 -5.61 -44.15
CA ILE A 58 11.92 -5.63 -42.75
C ILE A 58 11.11 -4.69 -41.83
N LEU A 59 10.49 -3.64 -42.38
CA LEU A 59 9.62 -2.75 -41.62
C LEU A 59 8.29 -3.43 -41.19
N LEU A 60 7.89 -4.56 -41.80
CA LEU A 60 6.78 -5.37 -41.28
C LEU A 60 7.01 -5.90 -39.86
N LEU A 61 8.25 -6.16 -39.48
CA LEU A 61 8.58 -6.54 -38.09
C LEU A 61 8.23 -5.40 -37.12
N PHE A 62 8.54 -4.17 -37.51
CA PHE A 62 8.19 -3.00 -36.70
C PHE A 62 6.68 -2.82 -36.57
N VAL A 63 5.94 -2.96 -37.66
CA VAL A 63 4.46 -2.92 -37.65
C VAL A 63 3.89 -4.04 -36.77
N GLY A 64 4.49 -5.24 -36.82
CA GLY A 64 4.13 -6.37 -35.95
C GLY A 64 4.31 -6.06 -34.45
N VAL A 65 5.45 -5.46 -34.09
CA VAL A 65 5.72 -5.05 -32.69
C VAL A 65 4.70 -4.02 -32.20
N VAL A 66 4.41 -3.00 -33.03
CA VAL A 66 3.42 -1.97 -32.67
C VAL A 66 2.01 -2.58 -32.54
N SER A 67 1.62 -3.51 -33.40
CA SER A 67 0.36 -4.24 -33.30
C SER A 67 0.26 -5.03 -32.00
N ALA A 68 1.35 -5.70 -31.57
CA ALA A 68 1.41 -6.40 -30.30
C ALA A 68 1.32 -5.46 -29.09
N LEU A 69 1.92 -4.28 -29.17
CA LEU A 69 1.81 -3.24 -28.13
C LEU A 69 0.38 -2.71 -28.01
N ILE A 70 -0.32 -2.49 -29.13
CA ILE A 70 -1.74 -2.09 -29.15
C ILE A 70 -2.59 -3.16 -28.46
N TYR A 71 -2.39 -4.44 -28.82
CA TYR A 71 -3.09 -5.56 -28.18
C TYR A 71 -2.86 -5.57 -26.66
N TYR A 72 -1.59 -5.48 -26.24
CA TYR A 72 -1.23 -5.46 -24.82
C TYR A 72 -1.86 -4.28 -24.08
N ALA A 73 -1.85 -3.08 -24.67
CA ALA A 73 -2.45 -1.89 -24.10
C ALA A 73 -3.96 -2.03 -23.89
N CYS A 74 -4.69 -2.57 -24.88
CA CYS A 74 -6.14 -2.82 -24.79
C CYS A 74 -6.48 -3.83 -23.67
N VAL A 75 -5.74 -4.93 -23.59
CA VAL A 75 -5.97 -5.95 -22.56
C VAL A 75 -5.66 -5.40 -21.17
N ASN A 76 -4.56 -4.67 -21.02
CA ASN A 76 -4.13 -4.12 -19.74
C ASN A 76 -5.08 -3.03 -19.24
N SER A 77 -5.60 -2.16 -20.14
CA SER A 77 -6.60 -1.15 -19.76
C SER A 77 -7.85 -1.80 -19.15
N LYS A 78 -8.38 -2.86 -19.77
CA LYS A 78 -9.56 -3.57 -19.25
C LYS A 78 -9.31 -4.29 -17.94
N SER A 79 -8.09 -4.75 -17.71
CA SER A 79 -7.69 -5.33 -16.43
C SER A 79 -7.67 -4.29 -15.31
N LYS A 80 -7.21 -3.06 -15.57
CA LYS A 80 -7.25 -1.95 -14.62
C LYS A 80 -8.68 -1.51 -14.30
N ASP A 81 -9.54 -1.39 -15.33
CA ASP A 81 -10.96 -1.06 -15.16
C ASP A 81 -11.65 -2.07 -14.23
N PHE A 82 -11.35 -3.35 -14.40
CA PHE A 82 -11.89 -4.40 -13.53
C PHE A 82 -11.37 -4.28 -12.09
N SER A 83 -10.06 -4.06 -11.90
CA SER A 83 -9.46 -3.89 -10.57
C SER A 83 -10.11 -2.74 -9.81
N LEU A 84 -10.30 -1.61 -10.46
CA LEU A 84 -10.96 -0.44 -9.86
C LEU A 84 -12.41 -0.73 -9.51
N HIS A 85 -13.13 -1.43 -10.39
CA HIS A 85 -14.52 -1.81 -10.13
C HIS A 85 -14.62 -2.79 -8.94
N TYR A 86 -13.72 -3.78 -8.87
CA TYR A 86 -13.63 -4.70 -7.74
C TYR A 86 -13.34 -3.96 -6.42
N LYS A 87 -12.38 -3.04 -6.42
CA LYS A 87 -12.04 -2.22 -5.26
C LYS A 87 -13.26 -1.45 -4.75
N ASN A 88 -13.99 -0.78 -5.65
CA ASN A 88 -15.16 0.02 -5.29
C ASN A 88 -16.36 -0.81 -4.83
N GLU A 89 -16.58 -1.99 -5.39
CA GLU A 89 -17.76 -2.81 -5.06
C GLU A 89 -17.54 -3.70 -3.83
N VAL A 90 -16.39 -4.33 -3.71
CA VAL A 90 -16.12 -5.29 -2.63
C VAL A 90 -15.50 -4.61 -1.43
N ILE A 91 -14.38 -3.91 -1.63
CA ILE A 91 -13.61 -3.35 -0.51
C ILE A 91 -14.41 -2.26 0.18
N ALA A 92 -15.05 -1.36 -0.58
CA ALA A 92 -15.89 -0.32 0.00
C ALA A 92 -17.05 -0.88 0.84
N ARG A 93 -17.69 -1.98 0.39
CA ARG A 93 -18.75 -2.64 1.17
C ARG A 93 -18.23 -3.31 2.43
N VAL A 94 -17.09 -3.98 2.35
CA VAL A 94 -16.44 -4.59 3.52
C VAL A 94 -16.11 -3.51 4.55
N ILE A 95 -15.48 -2.41 4.14
CA ILE A 95 -15.15 -1.29 5.03
C ILE A 95 -16.41 -0.71 5.67
N GLY A 96 -17.47 -0.46 4.88
CA GLY A 96 -18.75 0.05 5.37
C GLY A 96 -19.48 -0.88 6.35
N ALA A 97 -19.18 -2.17 6.34
CA ALA A 97 -19.72 -3.12 7.31
C ALA A 97 -19.02 -3.06 8.68
N PHE A 98 -17.75 -2.65 8.70
CA PHE A 98 -16.95 -2.54 9.93
C PHE A 98 -16.90 -1.12 10.51
N CYS A 99 -16.97 -0.09 9.66
CA CYS A 99 -16.87 1.31 10.06
C CYS A 99 -18.06 2.11 9.52
N ASP A 100 -18.87 2.66 10.41
CA ASP A 100 -20.12 3.37 10.05
C ASP A 100 -19.88 4.66 9.24
N ASN A 101 -18.75 5.33 9.41
CA ASN A 101 -18.40 6.61 8.79
C ASN A 101 -17.06 6.54 8.08
N ALA A 102 -16.78 5.44 7.39
CA ALA A 102 -15.55 5.29 6.62
C ALA A 102 -15.82 5.52 5.13
N THR A 103 -14.91 6.28 4.50
CA THR A 103 -14.81 6.45 3.05
C THR A 103 -13.62 5.68 2.54
N TYR A 104 -13.75 5.11 1.35
CA TYR A 104 -12.70 4.38 0.67
C TYR A 104 -12.37 5.03 -0.66
N SER A 105 -11.13 5.37 -0.87
CA SER A 105 -10.60 5.98 -2.08
C SER A 105 -9.48 5.12 -2.67
N PRO A 106 -9.74 4.31 -3.71
CA PRO A 106 -8.78 3.32 -4.21
C PRO A 106 -7.51 3.92 -4.84
N ASN A 107 -7.57 5.17 -5.31
CA ASN A 107 -6.45 5.86 -5.98
C ASN A 107 -5.78 6.93 -5.10
N GLU A 108 -6.24 7.09 -3.87
CA GLU A 108 -5.66 8.02 -2.92
C GLU A 108 -4.87 7.28 -1.84
N GLY A 109 -4.06 8.00 -1.09
CA GLY A 109 -3.25 7.43 -0.03
C GLY A 109 -2.72 8.47 0.94
N ILE A 110 -1.83 8.07 1.82
CA ILE A 110 -1.18 8.95 2.79
C ILE A 110 -0.03 9.70 2.12
N ASN A 111 0.09 11.00 2.38
CA ASN A 111 1.12 11.85 1.78
C ASN A 111 2.54 11.36 2.17
N GLU A 112 3.47 11.44 1.21
CA GLU A 112 4.89 11.11 1.40
C GLU A 112 5.55 11.92 2.54
N GLU A 113 5.13 13.16 2.73
CA GLU A 113 5.62 14.00 3.82
C GLU A 113 5.27 13.42 5.19
N VAL A 114 4.05 12.91 5.37
CA VAL A 114 3.60 12.22 6.59
C VAL A 114 4.43 10.97 6.83
N PHE A 115 4.64 10.16 5.78
CA PHE A 115 5.48 8.97 5.84
C PHE A 115 6.92 9.30 6.24
N SER A 116 7.54 10.29 5.61
CA SER A 116 8.93 10.69 5.87
C SER A 116 9.12 11.27 7.28
N ASN A 117 8.10 11.98 7.79
CA ASN A 117 8.13 12.61 9.11
C ASN A 117 7.64 11.69 10.24
N CYS A 118 7.11 10.51 9.94
CA CYS A 118 6.59 9.60 10.97
C CYS A 118 7.65 9.07 11.94
N GLY A 119 8.95 9.10 11.55
CA GLY A 119 10.08 8.67 12.36
C GLY A 119 10.21 7.16 12.52
N LEU A 120 9.43 6.37 11.79
CA LEU A 120 9.54 4.92 11.76
C LEU A 120 10.69 4.44 10.88
N PHE A 121 11.00 5.21 9.83
CA PHE A 121 11.96 4.83 8.80
C PHE A 121 13.24 5.68 8.85
N PRO A 122 14.40 5.10 8.46
CA PRO A 122 15.70 5.77 8.61
C PRO A 122 15.94 6.88 7.59
N CYS A 123 15.21 6.91 6.49
CA CYS A 123 15.39 7.86 5.38
C CYS A 123 14.07 8.13 4.67
N ALA A 124 14.00 9.25 3.99
CA ALA A 124 12.94 9.53 3.04
C ALA A 124 13.08 8.63 1.80
N PRO A 125 11.98 8.23 1.16
CA PRO A 125 12.02 7.38 -0.02
C PRO A 125 12.45 8.17 -1.27
N ASP A 126 13.12 7.49 -2.20
CA ASP A 126 13.35 8.00 -3.57
C ASP A 126 12.18 7.66 -4.51
N ARG A 127 11.38 6.65 -4.14
CA ARG A 127 10.12 6.30 -4.78
C ARG A 127 9.07 6.03 -3.73
N TYR A 128 7.96 6.71 -3.86
CA TYR A 128 6.81 6.57 -2.98
C TYR A 128 5.56 6.28 -3.79
N HIS A 129 4.88 5.22 -3.45
CA HIS A 129 3.59 4.87 -4.03
C HIS A 129 2.62 4.54 -2.90
N THR A 130 1.41 5.07 -2.99
CA THR A 130 0.38 4.82 -2.01
C THR A 130 -0.98 4.71 -2.70
N GLU A 131 -1.83 3.81 -2.21
CA GLU A 131 -3.17 3.56 -2.72
C GLU A 131 -4.08 3.01 -1.61
N ASP A 132 -5.34 2.82 -1.93
CA ASP A 132 -6.33 2.19 -1.05
C ASP A 132 -6.54 2.95 0.27
N LEU A 133 -6.73 4.27 0.19
CA LEU A 133 -6.98 5.10 1.35
C LEU A 133 -8.34 4.79 1.97
N ILE A 134 -8.32 4.45 3.25
CA ILE A 134 -9.49 4.37 4.12
C ILE A 134 -9.42 5.54 5.09
N HIS A 135 -10.43 6.39 5.07
CA HIS A 135 -10.59 7.50 6.01
C HIS A 135 -11.89 7.31 6.78
N GLY A 136 -11.85 7.34 8.08
CA GLY A 136 -13.02 7.09 8.88
C GLY A 136 -12.89 7.53 10.33
N TYR A 137 -13.93 7.20 11.09
CA TYR A 137 -14.02 7.51 12.52
C TYR A 137 -14.38 6.26 13.31
N VAL A 138 -13.71 6.07 14.45
CA VAL A 138 -14.12 5.13 15.50
C VAL A 138 -14.51 5.98 16.71
N ASP A 139 -15.79 6.04 17.01
CA ASP A 139 -16.39 6.98 17.96
C ASP A 139 -16.04 8.43 17.56
N LYS A 140 -15.14 9.07 18.31
CA LYS A 140 -14.67 10.45 18.06
C LYS A 140 -13.28 10.51 17.44
N THR A 141 -12.62 9.37 17.28
CA THR A 141 -11.24 9.28 16.82
C THR A 141 -11.20 9.15 15.30
N GLU A 142 -10.63 10.12 14.65
CA GLU A 142 -10.34 10.09 13.21
C GLU A 142 -9.19 9.15 12.93
N PHE A 143 -9.30 8.36 11.86
CA PHE A 143 -8.20 7.54 11.38
C PHE A 143 -8.06 7.55 9.87
N LEU A 144 -6.83 7.35 9.42
CA LEU A 144 -6.45 7.10 8.03
C LEU A 144 -5.70 5.77 7.97
N CYS A 145 -5.94 5.01 6.92
CA CYS A 145 -5.17 3.79 6.63
C CYS A 145 -4.98 3.67 5.13
N ALA A 146 -3.75 3.42 4.67
CA ALA A 146 -3.48 3.24 3.24
C ALA A 146 -2.38 2.21 3.01
N GLU A 147 -2.41 1.56 1.84
CA GLU A 147 -1.26 0.77 1.39
C GLU A 147 -0.15 1.71 0.94
N VAL A 148 1.07 1.43 1.40
CA VAL A 148 2.27 2.21 1.09
C VAL A 148 3.38 1.29 0.61
N HIS A 149 4.03 1.69 -0.48
CA HIS A 149 5.26 1.09 -0.99
C HIS A 149 6.30 2.18 -1.17
N ALA A 150 7.34 2.13 -0.34
CA ALA A 150 8.42 3.09 -0.29
C ALA A 150 9.77 2.42 -0.55
N GLU A 151 10.57 2.98 -1.45
CA GLU A 151 11.86 2.44 -1.87
C GLU A 151 12.96 3.51 -1.80
N GLU A 152 14.17 3.11 -1.38
CA GLU A 152 15.37 3.91 -1.50
C GLU A 152 16.24 3.43 -2.68
N ARG A 153 16.93 4.37 -3.32
CA ARG A 153 17.89 4.10 -4.37
C ARG A 153 19.26 3.84 -3.78
N ARG A 154 19.80 2.66 -4.03
CA ARG A 154 21.17 2.29 -3.66
C ARG A 154 22.06 2.20 -4.89
N THR A 155 23.32 2.60 -4.69
CA THR A 155 24.33 2.54 -5.73
C THR A 155 25.39 1.52 -5.33
N GLN A 156 25.65 0.57 -6.20
CA GLN A 156 26.71 -0.41 -6.04
C GLN A 156 27.82 -0.17 -7.07
N VAL A 157 29.07 -0.07 -6.62
CA VAL A 157 30.23 0.02 -7.49
C VAL A 157 30.82 -1.38 -7.65
N GLY A 158 30.84 -1.87 -8.87
CA GLY A 158 31.45 -3.16 -9.20
C GLY A 158 32.97 -3.11 -9.27
N ALA A 159 33.62 -4.27 -9.24
CA ALA A 159 35.08 -4.42 -9.23
C ALA A 159 35.82 -3.76 -10.42
N LYS A 160 35.12 -3.45 -11.51
CA LYS A 160 35.65 -2.75 -12.71
C LYS A 160 35.26 -1.27 -12.78
N GLY A 161 34.83 -0.66 -11.66
CA GLY A 161 34.39 0.74 -11.61
C GLY A 161 32.99 0.98 -12.23
N GLN A 162 32.26 -0.04 -12.62
CA GLN A 162 30.90 0.08 -13.14
C GLN A 162 29.95 0.39 -11.98
N THR A 163 29.14 1.41 -12.15
CA THR A 163 28.14 1.83 -11.17
C THR A 163 26.78 1.27 -11.59
N ARG A 164 26.15 0.50 -10.69
CA ARG A 164 24.78 0.01 -10.85
C ARG A 164 23.88 0.60 -9.80
N GLN A 165 22.76 1.18 -10.21
CA GLN A 165 21.71 1.65 -9.33
C GLN A 165 20.61 0.59 -9.23
N TYR A 166 20.10 0.38 -8.02
CA TYR A 166 18.98 -0.52 -7.74
C TYR A 166 18.14 0.08 -6.61
N TYR A 167 16.89 -0.35 -6.52
CA TYR A 167 15.95 0.11 -5.50
C TYR A 167 15.77 -0.98 -4.44
N VAL A 168 15.70 -0.57 -3.19
CA VAL A 168 15.49 -1.45 -2.03
C VAL A 168 14.26 -0.95 -1.28
N ASN A 169 13.37 -1.87 -0.91
CA ASN A 169 12.20 -1.53 -0.13
C ASN A 169 12.63 -1.00 1.25
N ILE A 170 12.17 0.21 1.58
CA ILE A 170 12.17 0.76 2.94
C ILE A 170 10.97 0.20 3.69
N PHE A 171 9.79 0.24 3.03
CA PHE A 171 8.53 -0.22 3.59
C PHE A 171 7.60 -0.71 2.48
N ARG A 172 6.85 -1.76 2.80
CA ARG A 172 5.72 -2.23 1.98
C ARG A 172 4.67 -2.83 2.90
N GLY A 173 3.53 -2.18 3.02
CA GLY A 173 2.46 -2.60 3.90
C GLY A 173 1.40 -1.53 4.08
N PHE A 174 0.62 -1.66 5.14
CA PHE A 174 -0.39 -0.67 5.51
C PHE A 174 0.20 0.30 6.53
N LEU A 175 0.01 1.59 6.27
CA LEU A 175 0.28 2.66 7.24
C LEU A 175 -1.05 3.13 7.81
N PHE A 176 -1.19 2.97 9.11
CA PHE A 176 -2.35 3.43 9.87
C PHE A 176 -1.97 4.67 10.67
N MET A 177 -2.82 5.68 10.65
CA MET A 177 -2.66 6.92 11.40
C MET A 177 -3.97 7.26 12.11
N ALA A 178 -3.90 7.62 13.38
CA ALA A 178 -5.09 8.07 14.13
C ALA A 178 -4.74 9.20 15.10
N ASP A 179 -5.72 10.08 15.35
CA ASP A 179 -5.63 11.08 16.39
C ASP A 179 -5.67 10.38 17.78
N PHE A 180 -4.71 10.69 18.62
CA PHE A 180 -4.62 10.09 19.95
C PHE A 180 -5.29 10.97 21.04
N HIS A 181 -5.80 12.12 20.68
CA HIS A 181 -6.44 13.10 21.59
C HIS A 181 -5.56 13.54 22.76
N LYS A 182 -4.24 13.49 22.59
CA LYS A 182 -3.26 14.01 23.55
C LYS A 182 -2.11 14.64 22.78
N ASP A 183 -1.73 15.84 23.19
CA ASP A 183 -0.54 16.51 22.65
C ASP A 183 0.72 15.93 23.30
N PHE A 184 1.52 15.26 22.50
CA PHE A 184 2.81 14.73 22.92
C PHE A 184 3.87 15.84 22.83
N LYS A 185 4.64 16.02 23.89
CA LYS A 185 5.81 16.91 23.90
C LYS A 185 7.04 16.23 23.33
N GLY A 186 7.13 14.95 23.53
CA GLY A 186 8.20 14.10 23.05
C GLY A 186 7.80 13.28 21.82
N LYS A 187 8.78 12.58 21.30
CA LYS A 187 8.63 11.58 20.23
C LYS A 187 8.88 10.23 20.85
N THR A 188 7.95 9.29 20.71
CA THR A 188 8.10 7.92 21.21
C THR A 188 7.91 6.94 20.08
N THR A 189 8.87 6.04 19.90
CA THR A 189 8.84 5.05 18.84
C THR A 189 9.01 3.65 19.44
N ILE A 190 8.17 2.72 19.00
CA ILE A 190 8.20 1.32 19.39
C ILE A 190 8.58 0.51 18.17
N LEU A 191 9.70 -0.16 18.23
CA LEU A 191 10.25 -0.96 17.14
C LEU A 191 10.42 -2.40 17.58
N ARG A 192 10.32 -3.31 16.65
CA ARG A 192 10.70 -4.68 16.91
C ARG A 192 12.22 -4.81 17.05
N ASP A 193 12.72 -5.65 17.95
CA ASP A 193 14.16 -5.84 18.31
C ASP A 193 15.10 -6.11 17.10
N ARG A 194 14.57 -6.29 15.91
CA ARG A 194 15.34 -6.53 14.68
C ARG A 194 15.64 -5.27 13.86
N PHE A 195 15.09 -4.11 14.23
CA PHE A 195 15.26 -2.87 13.50
C PHE A 195 16.36 -1.96 14.07
N PHE A 196 16.91 -1.14 13.25
CA PHE A 196 18.11 -0.33 13.43
C PHE A 196 18.15 0.43 14.77
N LYS A 197 19.24 0.24 15.55
CA LYS A 197 19.41 0.75 16.92
C LYS A 197 19.94 2.19 17.04
N LEU A 198 20.23 2.88 15.93
CA LEU A 198 20.79 4.24 15.99
C LEU A 198 19.70 5.29 15.70
N ARG A 199 19.20 5.91 16.79
CA ARG A 199 18.28 7.04 16.72
C ARG A 199 18.90 8.24 17.40
N PHE A 200 19.18 9.29 16.62
CA PHE A 200 19.75 10.51 17.14
C PHE A 200 18.71 11.27 17.97
N GLY A 201 19.10 11.59 19.22
CA GLY A 201 18.26 12.38 20.14
C GLY A 201 17.18 11.60 20.90
N GLU A 202 17.05 10.30 20.66
CA GLU A 202 16.12 9.42 21.39
C GLU A 202 16.92 8.47 22.31
N SER A 203 16.41 8.21 23.52
CA SER A 203 16.99 7.26 24.45
C SER A 203 16.12 6.01 24.57
N ARG A 204 16.73 4.84 24.73
CA ARG A 204 15.98 3.62 25.01
C ARG A 204 15.25 3.73 26.35
N VAL A 205 13.97 3.43 26.34
CA VAL A 205 13.12 3.40 27.54
C VAL A 205 12.85 1.95 27.91
N LYS A 206 13.25 1.55 29.12
CA LYS A 206 12.99 0.21 29.62
C LYS A 206 11.58 0.13 30.18
N MET A 207 10.82 -0.88 29.74
CA MET A 207 9.44 -1.15 30.16
C MET A 207 9.40 -2.25 31.22
N GLU A 208 8.29 -2.32 31.98
CA GLU A 208 8.13 -3.23 33.10
C GLU A 208 7.74 -4.65 32.71
N ASN A 209 7.07 -4.81 31.54
CA ASN A 209 6.60 -6.11 31.07
C ASN A 209 7.71 -6.85 30.32
N PRO A 210 8.16 -8.03 30.81
CA PRO A 210 9.24 -8.78 30.18
C PRO A 210 8.93 -9.27 28.77
N ASP A 211 7.69 -9.67 28.50
CA ASP A 211 7.27 -10.14 27.16
C ASP A 211 7.29 -9.00 26.15
N PHE A 212 6.91 -7.81 26.60
CA PHE A 212 6.97 -6.60 25.78
C PHE A 212 8.43 -6.21 25.48
N GLU A 213 9.31 -6.20 26.48
CA GLU A 213 10.75 -5.92 26.34
C GLU A 213 11.48 -6.93 25.43
N ASN A 214 11.04 -8.20 25.43
CA ASN A 214 11.58 -9.22 24.53
C ASN A 214 11.09 -9.08 23.08
N THR A 215 9.99 -8.36 22.88
CA THR A 215 9.36 -8.19 21.55
C THR A 215 9.71 -6.85 20.92
N PHE A 216 9.72 -5.78 21.73
CA PHE A 216 9.85 -4.41 21.29
C PHE A 216 10.95 -3.64 22.02
N ASP A 217 11.66 -2.82 21.30
CA ASP A 217 12.49 -1.74 21.82
C ASP A 217 11.71 -0.42 21.75
N VAL A 218 11.66 0.30 22.87
CA VAL A 218 11.06 1.63 22.97
C VAL A 218 12.15 2.69 22.99
N TYR A 219 12.01 3.68 22.11
CA TYR A 219 12.89 4.85 22.08
C TYR A 219 12.05 6.12 22.26
N SER A 220 12.52 7.07 23.05
CA SER A 220 11.82 8.32 23.28
C SER A 220 12.78 9.47 23.56
N THR A 221 12.32 10.68 23.25
CA THR A 221 12.95 11.93 23.67
C THR A 221 12.55 12.31 25.10
N ASP A 222 11.41 11.80 25.60
CA ASP A 222 10.93 11.95 26.98
C ASP A 222 10.55 10.60 27.58
N GLN A 223 11.38 10.10 28.49
CA GLN A 223 11.18 8.80 29.14
C GLN A 223 9.98 8.75 30.07
N VAL A 224 9.61 9.88 30.69
CA VAL A 224 8.46 9.95 31.59
C VAL A 224 7.18 9.87 30.80
N GLU A 225 7.10 10.66 29.73
CA GLU A 225 5.96 10.64 28.81
C GLU A 225 5.78 9.25 28.17
N ALA A 226 6.87 8.61 27.72
CA ALA A 226 6.82 7.27 27.12
C ALA A 226 6.20 6.23 28.07
N ARG A 227 6.56 6.23 29.37
CA ARG A 227 5.97 5.31 30.36
C ARG A 227 4.51 5.65 30.67
N TYR A 228 4.14 6.92 30.59
CA TYR A 228 2.76 7.34 30.73
C TYR A 228 1.88 6.91 29.55
N LEU A 229 2.43 6.93 28.35
CA LEU A 229 1.74 6.49 27.12
C LEU A 229 1.61 4.97 27.04
N ILE A 230 2.71 4.26 27.29
CA ILE A 230 2.80 2.81 27.15
C ILE A 230 2.47 2.15 28.47
N THR A 231 1.21 2.24 28.87
CA THR A 231 0.67 1.58 30.07
C THR A 231 0.71 0.05 29.94
N PRO A 232 0.62 -0.72 31.05
CA PRO A 232 0.54 -2.19 30.98
C PRO A 232 -0.54 -2.71 30.05
N SER A 233 -1.73 -2.10 30.07
CA SER A 233 -2.83 -2.44 29.14
C SER A 233 -2.48 -2.15 27.69
N MET A 234 -1.75 -1.07 27.40
CA MET A 234 -1.27 -0.75 26.05
C MET A 234 -0.24 -1.81 25.60
N MET A 235 0.71 -2.18 26.45
CA MET A 235 1.71 -3.22 26.14
C MET A 235 1.05 -4.54 25.73
N GLU A 236 0.03 -4.99 26.46
CA GLU A 236 -0.73 -6.21 26.13
C GLU A 236 -1.43 -6.11 24.78
N ARG A 237 -2.09 -4.99 24.51
CA ARG A 237 -2.76 -4.75 23.21
C ARG A 237 -1.78 -4.71 22.04
N LEU A 238 -0.61 -4.11 22.23
CA LEU A 238 0.43 -4.05 21.20
C LEU A 238 1.03 -5.43 20.93
N LEU A 239 1.24 -6.25 21.95
CA LEU A 239 1.66 -7.64 21.79
C LEU A 239 0.61 -8.48 21.05
N GLU A 240 -0.67 -8.26 21.34
CA GLU A 240 -1.75 -8.93 20.61
C GLU A 240 -1.80 -8.48 19.15
N LEU A 241 -1.68 -7.18 18.90
CA LEU A 241 -1.64 -6.61 17.55
C LEU A 241 -0.48 -7.20 16.74
N ASP A 242 0.74 -7.22 17.28
CA ASP A 242 1.92 -7.78 16.62
C ASP A 242 1.74 -9.27 16.27
N ARG A 243 1.13 -10.05 17.19
CA ARG A 243 0.82 -11.46 16.93
C ARG A 243 -0.18 -11.62 15.77
N LYS A 244 -1.22 -10.78 15.71
CA LYS A 244 -2.24 -10.82 14.65
C LYS A 244 -1.68 -10.44 13.28
N PHE A 245 -0.76 -9.48 13.22
CA PHE A 245 -0.16 -9.00 11.96
C PHE A 245 1.17 -9.70 11.60
N GLY A 246 1.46 -10.86 12.18
CA GLY A 246 2.58 -11.70 11.76
C GLY A 246 3.94 -11.12 12.12
N GLN A 247 4.01 -10.37 13.21
CA GLN A 247 5.28 -9.89 13.77
C GLN A 247 5.96 -8.76 12.95
N GLY A 248 5.19 -7.85 12.37
CA GLY A 248 5.69 -6.74 11.55
C GLY A 248 5.28 -5.35 12.01
N VAL A 249 4.75 -5.21 13.24
CA VAL A 249 4.20 -3.94 13.71
C VAL A 249 5.31 -3.02 14.24
N THR A 250 5.28 -1.76 13.81
CA THR A 250 6.10 -0.65 14.33
C THR A 250 5.19 0.53 14.62
N ILE A 251 5.49 1.30 15.68
CA ILE A 251 4.59 2.33 16.17
C ILE A 251 5.35 3.61 16.47
N SER A 252 4.76 4.75 16.12
CA SER A 252 5.28 6.06 16.46
C SER A 252 4.19 6.91 17.09
N PHE A 253 4.51 7.61 18.17
CA PHE A 253 3.71 8.65 18.79
C PHE A 253 4.39 9.99 18.56
N ARG A 254 3.71 10.91 17.90
CA ARG A 254 4.20 12.26 17.60
C ARG A 254 3.06 13.25 17.56
N ASP A 255 3.31 14.44 18.08
CA ASP A 255 2.32 15.51 18.15
C ASP A 255 1.05 15.00 18.83
N SER A 256 -0.07 14.87 18.19
CA SER A 256 -1.26 14.21 18.75
C SER A 256 -1.61 12.90 18.03
N THR A 257 -0.67 12.32 17.29
CA THR A 257 -0.94 11.24 16.35
C THR A 257 -0.22 9.96 16.73
N ILE A 258 -0.90 8.83 16.60
CA ILE A 258 -0.32 7.48 16.56
C ILE A 258 -0.21 7.02 15.12
N LEU A 259 0.97 6.49 14.74
CA LEU A 259 1.21 5.83 13.46
C LEU A 259 1.64 4.37 13.73
N ILE A 260 1.10 3.47 12.93
CA ILE A 260 1.34 2.02 13.04
C ILE A 260 1.64 1.45 11.66
#